data_c791c488574134cfce72e531fae68deb
#
_entry.id   c791c488574134cfce72e531fae68deb
#
_cell.length_a   1.000
_cell.length_b   1.000
_cell.length_c   1.000
_cell.angle_alpha   90.00
_cell.angle_beta   90.00
_cell.angle_gamma   90.00
#
_symmetry.space_group_name_H-M   'P 1'
#
loop_
_entity.id
_entity.type
_entity.pdbx_description
1 polymer ?
#
loop_
_entity_poly.entity_id
_entity_poly.type
_entity_poly.pdbx_seq_one_letter_code
_entity_poly.pdbx_strand_id
1 'polypeptide(L)'
;MDTSVALVQAYLHVNGYFTVAEYPVLEAYRGDHARTVTDLDILAFRFAGAGHDVIRGRGRRALGERVTDPILQCPADRPDMIIGEVKEGAARFNDAMRDPVVLQIALVRFGCCPSDHAEDLVRQLLARRHVVAPTGHSIRMVAFGDVQANHPEPAGTTVPMRHVVQFLQRYLRTHWNVLRHAQIRDPAFGVLALIEKWGVDAARGAPVEKPDVRRAHGDVRVQGKS
;
A
#
# COMPACT_ATOMS: atom_id res chain seq x y z
N MET A 1 -12.19 -8.51 -7.51
CA MET A 1 -11.24 -7.47 -7.02
C MET A 1 -10.80 -6.63 -8.20
N ASP A 2 -10.99 -5.35 -8.12
CA ASP A 2 -10.58 -4.37 -9.12
C ASP A 2 -9.05 -4.36 -9.28
N THR A 3 -8.55 -4.14 -10.51
CA THR A 3 -7.10 -4.13 -10.79
C THR A 3 -6.39 -2.96 -10.09
N SER A 4 -7.04 -1.83 -10.00
CA SER A 4 -6.51 -0.63 -9.32
C SER A 4 -6.41 -0.86 -7.82
N VAL A 5 -7.42 -1.51 -7.22
CA VAL A 5 -7.39 -1.92 -5.82
C VAL A 5 -6.27 -2.93 -5.56
N ALA A 6 -6.07 -3.90 -6.47
CA ALA A 6 -4.97 -4.86 -6.35
C ALA A 6 -3.58 -4.18 -6.41
N LEU A 7 -3.39 -3.18 -7.27
CA LEU A 7 -2.14 -2.40 -7.33
C LEU A 7 -1.88 -1.63 -6.03
N VAL A 8 -2.92 -0.98 -5.49
CA VAL A 8 -2.82 -0.27 -4.20
C VAL A 8 -2.53 -1.24 -3.06
N GLN A 9 -3.16 -2.42 -3.07
CA GLN A 9 -2.91 -3.46 -2.09
C GLN A 9 -1.44 -3.91 -2.12
N ALA A 10 -0.90 -4.21 -3.29
CA ALA A 10 0.51 -4.56 -3.47
C ALA A 10 1.45 -3.45 -2.98
N TYR A 11 1.12 -2.20 -3.31
CA TYR A 11 1.87 -1.02 -2.86
C TYR A 11 1.88 -0.89 -1.33
N LEU A 12 0.73 -1.06 -0.69
CA LEU A 12 0.61 -1.01 0.77
C LEU A 12 1.35 -2.17 1.44
N HIS A 13 1.31 -3.38 0.86
CA HIS A 13 2.07 -4.54 1.37
C HIS A 13 3.59 -4.27 1.36
N VAL A 14 4.12 -3.72 0.27
CA VAL A 14 5.55 -3.33 0.21
C VAL A 14 5.89 -2.29 1.28
N ASN A 15 4.95 -1.39 1.60
CA ASN A 15 5.10 -0.39 2.65
C ASN A 15 4.84 -0.93 4.07
N GLY A 16 4.64 -2.24 4.23
CA GLY A 16 4.50 -2.93 5.53
C GLY A 16 3.09 -2.92 6.12
N TYR A 17 2.05 -2.70 5.31
CA TYR A 17 0.66 -2.78 5.74
C TYR A 17 0.09 -4.18 5.53
N PHE A 18 -0.78 -4.60 6.44
CA PHE A 18 -1.79 -5.63 6.21
C PHE A 18 -3.03 -4.96 5.63
N THR A 19 -3.70 -5.61 4.67
CA THR A 19 -4.84 -5.01 3.98
C THR A 19 -6.07 -5.90 3.98
N VAL A 20 -7.24 -5.27 4.01
CA VAL A 20 -8.55 -5.85 3.67
C VAL A 20 -9.10 -5.04 2.51
N ALA A 21 -9.34 -5.67 1.37
CA ALA A 21 -9.88 -5.02 0.18
C ALA A 21 -11.37 -5.31 0.04
N GLU A 22 -12.10 -4.37 -0.58
CA GLU A 22 -13.53 -4.49 -0.91
C GLU A 22 -14.37 -4.92 0.30
N TYR A 23 -14.17 -4.23 1.45
CA TYR A 23 -14.85 -4.57 2.69
C TYR A 23 -16.33 -4.12 2.65
N PRO A 24 -17.31 -5.05 2.70
CA PRO A 24 -18.72 -4.70 2.64
C PRO A 24 -19.18 -4.07 3.96
N VAL A 25 -19.76 -2.88 3.88
CA VAL A 25 -20.42 -2.22 5.01
C VAL A 25 -21.91 -2.56 4.96
N LEU A 26 -22.39 -3.24 5.99
CA LEU A 26 -23.75 -3.74 6.11
C LEU A 26 -24.59 -2.83 7.00
N GLU A 27 -25.82 -2.56 6.58
CA GLU A 27 -26.83 -1.86 7.34
C GLU A 27 -28.03 -2.79 7.59
N ALA A 28 -28.61 -2.72 8.78
CA ALA A 28 -29.85 -3.42 9.07
C ALA A 28 -31.00 -2.85 8.25
N TYR A 29 -31.75 -3.72 7.59
CA TYR A 29 -32.89 -3.36 6.75
C TYR A 29 -34.08 -4.23 7.12
N ARG A 30 -35.18 -3.62 7.52
CA ARG A 30 -36.50 -4.22 7.86
C ARG A 30 -36.45 -5.67 8.39
N GLY A 31 -36.61 -5.88 9.68
CA GLY A 31 -36.54 -7.19 10.31
C GLY A 31 -35.09 -7.68 10.42
N ASP A 32 -34.85 -8.98 10.24
CA ASP A 32 -33.52 -9.59 10.35
C ASP A 32 -32.69 -9.53 9.03
N HIS A 33 -33.09 -8.67 8.10
CA HIS A 33 -32.36 -8.50 6.83
C HIS A 33 -31.32 -7.44 6.93
N ALA A 34 -30.13 -7.70 6.33
CA ALA A 34 -29.09 -6.73 6.12
C ALA A 34 -28.91 -6.44 4.64
N ARG A 35 -28.51 -5.23 4.30
CA ARG A 35 -28.10 -4.87 2.94
C ARG A 35 -26.69 -4.29 2.94
N THR A 36 -25.96 -4.50 1.87
CA THR A 36 -24.71 -3.77 1.63
C THR A 36 -25.03 -2.33 1.27
N VAL A 37 -24.49 -1.39 2.04
CA VAL A 37 -24.59 0.06 1.75
C VAL A 37 -23.55 0.46 0.74
N THR A 38 -22.33 -0.02 0.94
CA THR A 38 -21.16 0.23 0.09
C THR A 38 -20.08 -0.78 0.41
N ASP A 39 -19.07 -0.85 -0.46
CA ASP A 39 -17.80 -1.50 -0.16
C ASP A 39 -16.74 -0.42 0.09
N LEU A 40 -15.93 -0.58 1.13
CA LEU A 40 -14.72 0.21 1.31
C LEU A 40 -13.60 -0.41 0.50
N ASP A 41 -13.03 0.34 -0.45
CA ASP A 41 -12.08 -0.20 -1.43
C ASP A 41 -10.87 -0.83 -0.74
N ILE A 42 -10.31 -0.17 0.29
CA ILE A 42 -9.19 -0.73 1.04
C ILE A 42 -9.13 -0.22 2.48
N LEU A 43 -8.94 -1.15 3.39
CA LEU A 43 -8.56 -0.89 4.77
C LEU A 43 -7.15 -1.45 4.97
N ALA A 44 -6.25 -0.65 5.53
CA ALA A 44 -4.87 -1.07 5.73
C ALA A 44 -4.38 -0.70 7.13
N PHE A 45 -3.62 -1.61 7.74
CA PHE A 45 -3.04 -1.41 9.06
C PHE A 45 -1.57 -1.81 9.07
N ARG A 46 -0.73 -1.03 9.74
CA ARG A 46 0.67 -1.38 9.99
C ARG A 46 1.06 -1.13 11.44
N PHE A 47 1.99 -1.93 11.93
CA PHE A 47 2.61 -1.68 13.23
C PHE A 47 3.66 -0.57 13.15
N ALA A 48 3.94 0.05 14.29
CA ALA A 48 5.09 0.96 14.40
C ALA A 48 6.39 0.24 13.98
N GLY A 49 7.26 0.92 13.25
CA GLY A 49 8.52 0.36 12.79
C GLY A 49 8.41 -0.67 11.65
N ALA A 50 7.22 -0.96 11.11
CA ALA A 50 7.08 -1.86 9.96
C ALA A 50 7.74 -1.31 8.68
N GLY A 51 7.87 -2.16 7.65
CA GLY A 51 8.43 -1.81 6.34
C GLY A 51 9.90 -2.14 6.19
N HIS A 52 10.46 -3.01 7.03
CA HIS A 52 11.82 -3.55 6.85
C HIS A 52 11.77 -4.88 6.09
N ASP A 53 12.57 -5.01 5.05
CA ASP A 53 12.81 -6.30 4.41
C ASP A 53 13.62 -7.20 5.34
N VAL A 54 13.14 -8.42 5.55
CA VAL A 54 13.84 -9.41 6.35
C VAL A 54 14.25 -10.58 5.45
N ILE A 55 15.54 -10.67 5.14
CA ILE A 55 16.07 -11.76 4.33
C ILE A 55 16.75 -12.78 5.26
N ARG A 56 16.34 -14.04 5.16
CA ARG A 56 16.97 -15.14 5.86
C ARG A 56 18.30 -15.50 5.18
N GLY A 57 19.43 -15.10 5.77
CA GLY A 57 20.78 -15.50 5.33
C GLY A 57 21.34 -16.70 6.10
N ARG A 58 22.42 -17.31 5.61
CA ARG A 58 23.19 -18.31 6.36
C ARG A 58 23.83 -17.65 7.59
N GLY A 59 23.29 -17.91 8.77
CA GLY A 59 23.88 -17.54 10.06
C GLY A 59 23.57 -16.16 10.63
N ARG A 60 22.97 -15.23 9.90
CA ARG A 60 22.52 -13.92 10.42
C ARG A 60 21.21 -13.50 9.78
N ARG A 61 20.29 -12.95 10.60
CA ARG A 61 19.16 -12.18 10.10
C ARG A 61 19.71 -10.82 9.66
N ALA A 62 19.76 -10.55 8.36
CA ALA A 62 19.98 -9.20 7.88
C ALA A 62 18.62 -8.50 7.86
N LEU A 63 18.45 -7.47 8.70
CA LEU A 63 17.43 -6.47 8.49
C LEU A 63 17.87 -5.70 7.24
N GLY A 64 17.09 -5.81 6.18
CA GLY A 64 17.24 -4.95 5.01
C GLY A 64 16.92 -3.50 5.33
N GLU A 65 17.15 -2.62 4.37
CA GLU A 65 16.75 -1.22 4.48
C GLU A 65 15.24 -1.09 4.68
N ARG A 66 14.83 -0.04 5.40
CA ARG A 66 13.43 0.27 5.56
C ARG A 66 12.87 0.77 4.23
N VAL A 67 12.00 -0.01 3.63
CA VAL A 67 11.27 0.35 2.42
C VAL A 67 9.94 0.98 2.84
N THR A 68 9.91 2.29 2.91
CA THR A 68 8.68 3.05 3.17
C THR A 68 8.65 4.23 2.24
N ASP A 69 7.58 4.35 1.47
CA ASP A 69 7.40 5.48 0.56
C ASP A 69 7.13 6.77 1.35
N PRO A 70 7.97 7.81 1.18
CA PRO A 70 7.77 9.08 1.87
C PRO A 70 6.42 9.75 1.59
N ILE A 71 5.82 9.51 0.40
CA ILE A 71 4.53 10.11 0.04
C ILE A 71 3.38 9.61 0.93
N LEU A 72 3.52 8.39 1.47
CA LEU A 72 2.55 7.85 2.43
C LEU A 72 2.61 8.55 3.79
N GLN A 73 3.69 9.28 4.11
CA GLN A 73 3.86 9.95 5.40
C GLN A 73 3.56 9.04 6.60
N CYS A 74 4.03 7.78 6.51
CA CYS A 74 3.78 6.78 7.55
C CYS A 74 4.39 7.23 8.89
N PRO A 75 3.63 7.29 10.00
CA PRO A 75 4.19 7.60 11.30
C PRO A 75 5.24 6.54 11.68
N ALA A 76 6.37 6.99 12.22
CA ALA A 76 7.46 6.10 12.60
C ALA A 76 7.27 5.49 13.99
N ASP A 77 6.60 6.22 14.87
CA ASP A 77 6.51 6.00 16.31
C ASP A 77 5.25 5.28 16.77
N ARG A 78 4.25 5.14 15.89
CA ARG A 78 2.96 4.54 16.24
C ARG A 78 2.38 3.69 15.12
N PRO A 79 1.45 2.79 15.45
CA PRO A 79 0.67 2.07 14.43
C PRO A 79 -0.15 3.04 13.58
N ASP A 80 -0.43 2.66 12.33
CA ASP A 80 -1.13 3.50 11.36
C ASP A 80 -2.20 2.69 10.63
N MET A 81 -3.40 3.26 10.52
CA MET A 81 -4.51 2.72 9.76
C MET A 81 -4.85 3.67 8.61
N ILE A 82 -5.05 3.11 7.44
CA ILE A 82 -5.55 3.82 6.27
C ILE A 82 -6.94 3.29 5.94
N ILE A 83 -7.90 4.21 5.75
CA ILE A 83 -9.16 3.97 5.08
C ILE A 83 -8.99 4.59 3.70
N GLY A 84 -8.86 3.74 2.68
CA GLY A 84 -8.47 4.15 1.33
C GLY A 84 -9.63 4.06 0.33
N GLU A 85 -9.72 5.07 -0.52
CA GLU A 85 -10.55 5.09 -1.72
C GLU A 85 -9.65 4.97 -2.94
N VAL A 86 -10.02 4.11 -3.89
CA VAL A 86 -9.24 3.86 -5.11
C VAL A 86 -10.06 4.27 -6.34
N LYS A 87 -9.45 5.06 -7.21
CA LYS A 87 -10.07 5.54 -8.46
C LYS A 87 -9.11 5.37 -9.63
N GLU A 88 -9.63 4.90 -10.76
CA GLU A 88 -8.88 4.88 -12.02
C GLU A 88 -8.68 6.28 -12.60
N GLY A 89 -9.56 7.22 -12.24
CA GLY A 89 -9.48 8.62 -12.61
C GLY A 89 -9.09 9.51 -11.43
N ALA A 90 -9.74 10.66 -11.31
CA ALA A 90 -9.43 11.65 -10.27
C ALA A 90 -9.52 11.10 -8.86
N ALA A 91 -8.46 11.29 -8.07
CA ALA A 91 -8.41 10.94 -6.65
C ALA A 91 -9.40 11.81 -5.88
N ARG A 92 -10.50 11.20 -5.42
CA ARG A 92 -11.52 11.87 -4.61
C ARG A 92 -12.25 10.84 -3.77
N PHE A 93 -12.68 11.26 -2.58
CA PHE A 93 -13.55 10.45 -1.73
C PHE A 93 -14.97 10.44 -2.29
N ASN A 94 -15.56 9.27 -2.40
CA ASN A 94 -16.97 9.11 -2.75
C ASN A 94 -17.88 9.49 -1.57
N ASP A 95 -19.20 9.48 -1.79
CA ASP A 95 -20.17 9.85 -0.75
C ASP A 95 -20.17 8.87 0.42
N ALA A 96 -19.93 7.58 0.17
CA ALA A 96 -19.87 6.58 1.22
C ALA A 96 -18.66 6.80 2.16
N MET A 97 -17.50 7.20 1.62
CA MET A 97 -16.34 7.58 2.43
C MET A 97 -16.54 8.89 3.23
N ARG A 98 -17.60 9.63 2.93
CA ARG A 98 -18.01 10.83 3.68
C ARG A 98 -19.18 10.58 4.61
N ASP A 99 -19.78 9.39 4.55
CA ASP A 99 -20.88 9.00 5.44
C ASP A 99 -20.34 8.65 6.83
N PRO A 100 -20.73 9.41 7.87
CA PRO A 100 -20.28 9.14 9.23
C PRO A 100 -20.62 7.73 9.72
N VAL A 101 -21.78 7.18 9.33
CA VAL A 101 -22.22 5.85 9.76
C VAL A 101 -21.33 4.76 9.18
N VAL A 102 -20.96 4.87 7.91
CA VAL A 102 -20.03 3.94 7.25
C VAL A 102 -18.69 3.90 7.97
N LEU A 103 -18.14 5.08 8.28
CA LEU A 103 -16.85 5.18 8.98
C LEU A 103 -16.94 4.66 10.41
N GLN A 104 -18.04 4.95 11.16
CA GLN A 104 -18.24 4.42 12.51
C GLN A 104 -18.26 2.89 12.50
N ILE A 105 -19.01 2.28 11.58
CA ILE A 105 -19.08 0.82 11.45
C ILE A 105 -17.68 0.25 11.23
N ALA A 106 -16.90 0.81 10.30
CA ALA A 106 -15.55 0.35 10.03
C ALA A 106 -14.64 0.48 11.27
N LEU A 107 -14.61 1.64 11.92
CA LEU A 107 -13.73 1.89 13.06
C LEU A 107 -14.06 0.99 14.27
N VAL A 108 -15.34 0.79 14.57
CA VAL A 108 -15.77 -0.08 15.66
C VAL A 108 -15.50 -1.54 15.32
N ARG A 109 -15.81 -1.96 14.09
CA ARG A 109 -15.60 -3.34 13.64
C ARG A 109 -14.14 -3.79 13.72
N PHE A 110 -13.21 -2.89 13.40
CA PHE A 110 -11.78 -3.20 13.45
C PHE A 110 -11.11 -2.83 14.79
N GLY A 111 -11.90 -2.46 15.80
CA GLY A 111 -11.39 -2.21 17.16
C GLY A 111 -10.56 -0.93 17.29
N CYS A 112 -10.75 0.02 16.38
CA CYS A 112 -10.04 1.30 16.42
C CYS A 112 -10.48 2.18 17.59
N CYS A 113 -11.73 2.04 18.01
CA CYS A 113 -12.29 2.73 19.16
C CYS A 113 -13.51 1.97 19.71
N PRO A 114 -13.87 2.19 20.98
CA PRO A 114 -15.18 1.82 21.52
C PRO A 114 -16.31 2.56 20.78
N SER A 115 -17.51 1.97 20.76
CA SER A 115 -18.67 2.53 20.03
C SER A 115 -19.10 3.91 20.52
N ASP A 116 -18.96 4.20 21.81
CA ASP A 116 -19.28 5.47 22.45
C ASP A 116 -18.33 6.62 22.05
N HIS A 117 -17.13 6.29 21.57
CA HIS A 117 -16.14 7.26 21.06
C HIS A 117 -16.16 7.40 19.53
N ALA A 118 -16.88 6.54 18.83
CA ALA A 118 -16.79 6.45 17.37
C ALA A 118 -17.30 7.73 16.67
N GLU A 119 -18.38 8.35 17.17
CA GLU A 119 -18.95 9.55 16.57
C GLU A 119 -17.98 10.73 16.60
N ASP A 120 -17.34 11.00 17.74
CA ASP A 120 -16.38 12.09 17.88
C ASP A 120 -15.12 11.85 17.04
N LEU A 121 -14.65 10.61 16.99
CA LEU A 121 -13.49 10.22 16.20
C LEU A 121 -13.75 10.42 14.71
N VAL A 122 -14.92 9.98 14.23
CA VAL A 122 -15.32 10.13 12.82
C VAL A 122 -15.51 11.61 12.46
N ARG A 123 -16.11 12.42 13.33
CA ARG A 123 -16.24 13.86 13.10
C ARG A 123 -14.87 14.53 12.90
N GLN A 124 -13.88 14.19 13.73
CA GLN A 124 -12.51 14.68 13.58
C GLN A 124 -11.85 14.16 12.29
N LEU A 125 -12.03 12.88 11.97
CA LEU A 125 -11.49 12.26 10.77
C LEU A 125 -12.04 12.90 9.50
N LEU A 126 -13.34 13.15 9.42
CA LEU A 126 -13.97 13.84 8.29
C LEU A 126 -13.48 15.28 8.13
N ALA A 127 -13.24 15.99 9.24
CA ALA A 127 -12.78 17.37 9.21
C ALA A 127 -11.30 17.50 8.80
N ARG A 128 -10.43 16.59 9.26
CA ARG A 128 -8.96 16.71 9.16
C ARG A 128 -8.31 15.64 8.28
N ARG A 129 -9.05 14.63 7.83
CA ARG A 129 -8.57 13.43 7.12
C ARG A 129 -7.58 12.58 7.91
N HIS A 130 -7.31 12.96 9.14
CA HIS A 130 -6.38 12.30 10.05
C HIS A 130 -6.83 12.51 11.50
N VAL A 131 -6.68 11.46 12.31
CA VAL A 131 -6.92 11.51 13.76
C VAL A 131 -6.03 10.46 14.45
N VAL A 132 -5.74 10.67 15.72
CA VAL A 132 -5.12 9.66 16.60
C VAL A 132 -6.22 9.05 17.47
N ALA A 133 -6.40 7.74 17.37
CA ALA A 133 -7.39 7.02 18.15
C ALA A 133 -7.01 6.98 19.65
N PRO A 134 -7.97 6.77 20.57
CA PRO A 134 -7.69 6.58 21.99
C PRO A 134 -6.72 5.43 22.27
N THR A 135 -6.70 4.41 21.39
CA THR A 135 -5.76 3.28 21.42
C THR A 135 -4.34 3.62 20.97
N GLY A 136 -4.09 4.90 20.58
CA GLY A 136 -2.75 5.43 20.24
C GLY A 136 -2.33 5.25 18.79
N HIS A 137 -3.10 4.58 17.94
CA HIS A 137 -2.78 4.49 16.51
C HIS A 137 -3.31 5.68 15.70
N SER A 138 -2.62 6.00 14.62
CA SER A 138 -3.05 6.97 13.62
C SER A 138 -4.14 6.37 12.75
N ILE A 139 -5.16 7.14 12.38
CA ILE A 139 -6.16 6.78 11.38
C ILE A 139 -6.18 7.87 10.32
N ARG A 140 -6.10 7.48 9.06
CA ARG A 140 -6.05 8.42 7.94
C ARG A 140 -6.97 8.01 6.82
N MET A 141 -7.57 8.99 6.16
CA MET A 141 -8.28 8.80 4.90
C MET A 141 -7.33 9.14 3.75
N VAL A 142 -7.16 8.20 2.81
CA VAL A 142 -6.25 8.36 1.65
C VAL A 142 -6.99 8.02 0.37
N ALA A 143 -6.95 8.92 -0.61
CA ALA A 143 -7.47 8.67 -1.95
C ALA A 143 -6.32 8.30 -2.90
N PHE A 144 -6.45 7.17 -3.58
CA PHE A 144 -5.53 6.72 -4.63
C PHE A 144 -6.17 7.00 -5.99
N GLY A 145 -5.49 7.74 -6.86
CA GLY A 145 -6.03 8.11 -8.16
C GLY A 145 -5.19 9.21 -8.82
N ASP A 146 -5.70 9.80 -9.90
CA ASP A 146 -5.02 10.92 -10.56
C ASP A 146 -5.19 12.23 -9.77
N VAL A 147 -4.09 12.94 -9.53
CA VAL A 147 -4.13 14.25 -8.87
C VAL A 147 -4.56 15.32 -9.87
N GLN A 148 -5.66 16.00 -9.57
CA GLN A 148 -6.13 17.13 -10.36
C GLN A 148 -5.61 18.44 -9.80
N ALA A 149 -4.99 19.26 -10.65
CA ALA A 149 -4.43 20.57 -10.26
C ALA A 149 -5.51 21.54 -9.70
N ASN A 150 -6.76 21.37 -10.13
CA ASN A 150 -7.87 22.26 -9.78
C ASN A 150 -8.58 21.93 -8.44
N HIS A 151 -8.25 20.78 -7.82
CA HIS A 151 -8.82 20.37 -6.55
C HIS A 151 -7.73 19.74 -5.69
N PRO A 152 -6.83 20.56 -5.11
CA PRO A 152 -5.79 20.04 -4.23
C PRO A 152 -6.42 19.52 -2.93
N GLU A 153 -6.41 18.21 -2.73
CA GLU A 153 -6.67 17.62 -1.41
C GLU A 153 -5.52 17.94 -0.44
N PRO A 154 -5.75 17.94 0.86
CA PRO A 154 -4.68 18.18 1.84
C PRO A 154 -3.48 17.25 1.64
N ALA A 155 -2.28 17.73 1.86
CA ALA A 155 -1.06 16.95 1.72
C ALA A 155 -1.13 15.64 2.54
N GLY A 156 -0.70 14.53 1.93
CA GLY A 156 -0.73 13.21 2.58
C GLY A 156 -2.09 12.49 2.51
N THR A 157 -3.12 13.09 1.88
CA THR A 157 -4.44 12.47 1.70
C THR A 157 -4.63 11.90 0.30
N THR A 158 -3.69 12.12 -0.61
CA THR A 158 -3.76 11.64 -2.00
C THR A 158 -2.44 11.00 -2.43
N VAL A 159 -2.54 9.83 -3.06
CA VAL A 159 -1.41 9.13 -3.66
C VAL A 159 -1.73 8.89 -5.15
N PRO A 160 -0.91 9.45 -6.09
CA PRO A 160 -1.14 9.26 -7.51
C PRO A 160 -0.97 7.78 -7.93
N MET A 161 -1.90 7.22 -8.72
CA MET A 161 -1.77 5.85 -9.23
C MET A 161 -0.50 5.65 -10.06
N ARG A 162 -0.11 6.65 -10.84
CA ARG A 162 1.18 6.64 -11.54
C ARG A 162 2.36 6.45 -10.57
N HIS A 163 2.32 7.13 -9.42
CA HIS A 163 3.36 6.99 -8.40
C HIS A 163 3.37 5.59 -7.79
N VAL A 164 2.20 5.01 -7.51
CA VAL A 164 2.04 3.63 -7.02
C VAL A 164 2.77 2.65 -7.96
N VAL A 165 2.48 2.72 -9.26
CA VAL A 165 3.11 1.85 -10.28
C VAL A 165 4.62 2.08 -10.34
N GLN A 166 5.08 3.33 -10.39
CA GLN A 166 6.50 3.66 -10.43
C GLN A 166 7.26 3.21 -9.18
N PHE A 167 6.64 3.31 -8.01
CA PHE A 167 7.22 2.83 -6.77
C PHE A 167 7.39 1.31 -6.78
N LEU A 168 6.35 0.57 -7.17
CA LEU A 168 6.39 -0.89 -7.28
C LEU A 168 7.43 -1.37 -8.30
N GLN A 169 7.53 -0.73 -9.47
CA GLN A 169 8.56 -1.03 -10.47
C GLN A 169 9.96 -0.77 -9.94
N ARG A 170 10.19 0.36 -9.28
CA ARG A 170 11.48 0.69 -8.66
C ARG A 170 11.84 -0.34 -7.58
N TYR A 171 10.89 -0.70 -6.72
CA TYR A 171 11.08 -1.74 -5.70
C TYR A 171 11.48 -3.08 -6.32
N LEU A 172 10.78 -3.53 -7.37
CA LEU A 172 11.12 -4.75 -8.12
C LEU A 172 12.55 -4.70 -8.68
N ARG A 173 12.97 -3.59 -9.29
CA ARG A 173 14.32 -3.43 -9.85
C ARG A 173 15.39 -3.47 -8.78
N THR A 174 15.19 -2.74 -7.70
CA THR A 174 16.14 -2.67 -6.58
C THR A 174 16.33 -4.03 -5.93
N HIS A 175 15.26 -4.82 -5.78
CA HIS A 175 15.28 -6.11 -5.10
C HIS A 175 15.23 -7.31 -6.06
N TRP A 176 15.54 -7.10 -7.36
CA TRP A 176 15.38 -8.12 -8.39
C TRP A 176 16.15 -9.41 -8.10
N ASN A 177 17.35 -9.30 -7.55
CA ASN A 177 18.18 -10.46 -7.19
C ASN A 177 17.48 -11.44 -6.22
N VAL A 178 16.56 -10.95 -5.40
CA VAL A 178 15.78 -11.74 -4.45
C VAL A 178 14.42 -12.08 -5.06
N LEU A 179 13.70 -11.07 -5.56
CA LEU A 179 12.32 -11.19 -6.01
C LEU A 179 12.15 -12.05 -7.27
N ARG A 180 13.16 -12.11 -8.16
CA ARG A 180 13.11 -12.99 -9.34
C ARG A 180 12.96 -14.48 -8.99
N HIS A 181 13.29 -14.88 -7.77
CA HIS A 181 13.15 -16.24 -7.26
C HIS A 181 11.92 -16.42 -6.39
N ALA A 182 11.22 -15.33 -6.05
CA ALA A 182 10.01 -15.37 -5.25
C ALA A 182 8.81 -15.77 -6.09
N GLN A 183 7.91 -16.56 -5.50
CA GLN A 183 6.61 -16.81 -6.10
C GLN A 183 5.68 -15.67 -5.69
N ILE A 184 5.56 -14.64 -6.55
CA ILE A 184 4.67 -13.52 -6.35
C ILE A 184 3.24 -13.97 -6.66
N ARG A 185 2.40 -14.04 -5.63
CA ARG A 185 1.01 -14.51 -5.75
C ARG A 185 0.00 -13.37 -5.94
N ASP A 186 0.39 -12.15 -5.61
CA ASP A 186 -0.44 -10.97 -5.90
C ASP A 186 -0.50 -10.77 -7.42
N PRO A 187 -1.71 -10.77 -8.04
CA PRO A 187 -1.85 -10.73 -9.50
C PRO A 187 -1.26 -9.47 -10.12
N ALA A 188 -1.54 -8.30 -9.53
CA ALA A 188 -1.09 -7.02 -10.07
C ALA A 188 0.42 -6.86 -9.95
N PHE A 189 0.98 -7.21 -8.79
CA PHE A 189 2.42 -7.20 -8.58
C PHE A 189 3.13 -8.26 -9.44
N GLY A 190 2.48 -9.42 -9.66
CA GLY A 190 2.95 -10.49 -10.54
C GLY A 190 3.07 -10.03 -11.99
N VAL A 191 2.11 -9.27 -12.51
CA VAL A 191 2.17 -8.68 -13.86
C VAL A 191 3.34 -7.71 -13.98
N LEU A 192 3.54 -6.82 -13.00
CA LEU A 192 4.70 -5.91 -12.98
C LEU A 192 6.03 -6.67 -12.96
N ALA A 193 6.11 -7.77 -12.20
CA ALA A 193 7.29 -8.62 -12.15
C ALA A 193 7.57 -9.33 -13.49
N LEU A 194 6.53 -9.73 -14.23
CA LEU A 194 6.67 -10.30 -15.59
C LEU A 194 7.17 -9.23 -16.57
N ILE A 195 6.63 -8.03 -16.53
CA ILE A 195 7.10 -6.89 -17.35
C ILE A 195 8.59 -6.63 -17.11
N GLU A 196 9.01 -6.59 -15.86
CA GLU A 196 10.40 -6.41 -15.49
C GLU A 196 11.27 -7.58 -15.96
N LYS A 197 10.80 -8.81 -15.84
CA LYS A 197 11.49 -10.02 -16.31
C LYS A 197 11.74 -10.02 -17.81
N TRP A 198 10.78 -9.53 -18.58
CA TRP A 198 10.90 -9.45 -20.04
C TRP A 198 11.70 -8.23 -20.51
N GLY A 199 12.05 -7.31 -19.64
CA GLY A 199 12.78 -6.09 -19.98
C GLY A 199 11.94 -5.11 -20.80
N VAL A 200 10.62 -5.10 -20.60
CA VAL A 200 9.71 -4.16 -21.26
C VAL A 200 9.65 -2.88 -20.45
N ASP A 201 10.09 -1.77 -21.03
CA ASP A 201 9.88 -0.45 -20.44
C ASP A 201 8.49 0.06 -20.84
N ALA A 202 7.53 -0.03 -19.93
CA ALA A 202 6.17 0.42 -20.16
C ALA A 202 6.07 1.92 -20.51
N ALA A 203 7.09 2.72 -20.18
CA ALA A 203 7.13 4.15 -20.49
C ALA A 203 7.73 4.47 -21.87
N ARG A 204 8.51 3.56 -22.46
CA ARG A 204 9.27 3.84 -23.68
C ARG A 204 9.07 2.86 -24.83
N GLY A 205 8.37 1.74 -24.62
CA GLY A 205 8.17 0.72 -25.67
C GLY A 205 9.44 0.06 -26.20
N ALA A 206 10.61 0.33 -25.60
CA ALA A 206 11.88 -0.26 -25.98
C ALA A 206 12.35 -1.30 -24.96
N PRO A 207 12.99 -2.40 -25.40
CA PRO A 207 13.57 -3.38 -24.47
C PRO A 207 14.67 -2.74 -23.61
N VAL A 208 14.62 -2.93 -22.30
CA VAL A 208 15.72 -2.53 -21.41
C VAL A 208 16.87 -3.50 -21.61
N GLU A 209 18.02 -3.00 -22.06
CA GLU A 209 19.24 -3.78 -22.20
C GLU A 209 19.65 -4.30 -20.80
N LYS A 210 19.63 -5.62 -20.62
CA LYS A 210 19.99 -6.24 -19.35
C LYS A 210 21.47 -6.06 -19.08
N PRO A 211 21.89 -5.62 -17.89
CA PRO A 211 23.30 -5.63 -17.55
C PRO A 211 23.83 -7.07 -17.67
N ASP A 212 24.87 -7.26 -18.48
CA ASP A 212 25.52 -8.54 -18.72
C ASP A 212 26.25 -9.02 -17.45
N VAL A 213 25.57 -9.86 -16.68
CA VAL A 213 26.08 -10.42 -15.42
C VAL A 213 27.27 -11.37 -15.63
N ARG A 214 27.63 -11.72 -16.89
CA ARG A 214 28.72 -12.66 -17.18
C ARG A 214 30.12 -12.04 -17.07
N ARG A 215 30.25 -10.71 -17.03
CA ARG A 215 31.56 -10.05 -16.93
C ARG A 215 32.11 -9.84 -15.51
N ALA A 216 31.35 -10.17 -14.47
CA ALA A 216 31.80 -10.01 -13.07
C ALA A 216 32.58 -11.20 -12.50
N HIS A 217 32.80 -12.28 -13.28
CA HIS A 217 33.62 -13.42 -12.87
C HIS A 217 34.93 -13.46 -13.71
N GLY A 218 35.60 -12.33 -13.79
CA GLY A 218 36.94 -12.21 -14.37
C GLY A 218 37.98 -12.73 -13.37
N ASP A 219 38.59 -13.85 -13.72
CA ASP A 219 39.93 -14.32 -13.40
C ASP A 219 40.63 -13.81 -12.12
N VAL A 220 40.44 -14.55 -11.04
CA VAL A 220 41.47 -14.61 -10.00
C VAL A 220 42.45 -15.72 -10.36
N ARG A 221 43.48 -15.36 -11.16
CA ARG A 221 44.68 -16.20 -11.34
C ARG A 221 45.45 -16.26 -10.03
N VAL A 222 45.41 -17.42 -9.41
CA VAL A 222 46.31 -17.75 -8.29
C VAL A 222 47.73 -17.87 -8.87
N GLN A 223 48.60 -16.88 -8.63
CA GLN A 223 50.04 -17.04 -8.86
C GLN A 223 50.59 -17.92 -7.74
N GLY A 224 50.90 -19.18 -8.08
CA GLY A 224 51.70 -20.04 -7.26
C GLY A 224 53.15 -19.52 -7.21
N LYS A 225 53.68 -19.37 -6.01
CA LYS A 225 55.13 -19.21 -5.76
C LYS A 225 55.77 -20.57 -5.59
N SER A 226 56.77 -20.79 -6.39
CA SER A 226 57.84 -21.79 -6.22
C SER A 226 58.66 -21.48 -4.99
#